data_0f35f9b4b0159ae66b0148b1772f562a
#
_entry.id   0f35f9b4b0159ae66b0148b1772f562a
#
_cell.length_a   1.000
_cell.length_b   1.000
_cell.length_c   1.000
_cell.angle_alpha   90.00
_cell.angle_beta   90.00
_cell.angle_gamma   90.00
#
_symmetry.space_group_name_H-M   'P 1'
#
loop_
_entity.id
_entity.type
_entity.pdbx_description
1 polymer ?
#
loop_
_entity_poly.entity_id
_entity_poly.type
_entity_poly.pdbx_seq_one_letter_code
_entity_poly.pdbx_strand_id
1 'polypeptide(L)'
;MSGGEGITVDVILPMEKAGSERVRRAAVARKLGISPSRIKDVRLMKESIDSRQKKILFQLRLLVGVDSPLPPERLPSRDYPSVRPGSPVALIVGFGPAGMFAALRCLELGKIGRAHV
;
A
#
# COMPACT_ATOMS: atom_id res chain seq x y z
N MET A 1 0.25 -4.82 -27.52
CA MET A 1 -0.36 -5.02 -26.22
C MET A 1 0.67 -4.82 -25.13
N SER A 2 0.49 -3.79 -24.38
CA SER A 2 1.37 -3.52 -23.26
C SER A 2 1.09 -4.54 -22.15
N GLY A 3 1.87 -5.59 -22.06
CA GLY A 3 1.76 -6.56 -20.99
C GLY A 3 2.30 -6.02 -19.67
N GLY A 4 1.82 -4.92 -19.20
CA GLY A 4 2.28 -4.37 -17.92
C GLY A 4 1.28 -3.49 -17.22
N GLU A 5 0.20 -3.18 -17.90
CA GLU A 5 -0.86 -2.38 -17.31
C GLU A 5 -1.87 -3.28 -16.62
N GLY A 6 -2.14 -2.99 -15.37
CA GLY A 6 -3.15 -3.69 -14.61
C GLY A 6 -4.53 -3.11 -14.81
N ILE A 7 -5.52 -3.89 -14.46
CA ILE A 7 -6.92 -3.48 -14.46
C ILE A 7 -7.34 -3.24 -13.01
N THR A 8 -7.96 -2.12 -12.73
CA THR A 8 -8.47 -1.83 -11.39
C THR A 8 -9.86 -2.45 -11.22
N VAL A 9 -10.01 -3.25 -10.17
CA VAL A 9 -11.26 -3.95 -9.86
C VAL A 9 -11.63 -3.71 -8.40
N ASP A 10 -12.87 -3.33 -8.16
CA ASP A 10 -13.40 -3.17 -6.80
C ASP A 10 -14.22 -4.42 -6.45
N VAL A 11 -13.91 -5.02 -5.30
CA VAL A 11 -14.64 -6.18 -4.78
C VAL A 11 -15.03 -5.93 -3.32
N ILE A 12 -16.11 -6.57 -2.90
CA ILE A 12 -16.61 -6.50 -1.52
C ILE A 12 -16.55 -7.92 -0.95
N LEU A 13 -15.84 -8.08 0.16
CA LEU A 13 -15.65 -9.36 0.82
C LEU A 13 -15.94 -9.26 2.31
N PRO A 14 -16.47 -10.33 2.93
CA PRO A 14 -16.57 -10.39 4.39
C PRO A 14 -15.19 -10.28 5.03
N MET A 15 -15.14 -9.72 6.23
CA MET A 15 -13.87 -9.48 6.95
C MET A 15 -13.01 -10.76 7.04
N GLU A 16 -13.62 -11.88 7.35
CA GLU A 16 -12.92 -13.16 7.53
C GLU A 16 -12.32 -13.72 6.24
N LYS A 17 -12.77 -13.23 5.08
CA LYS A 17 -12.31 -13.69 3.77
C LYS A 17 -11.43 -12.68 3.05
N ALA A 18 -11.46 -11.42 3.49
CA ALA A 18 -10.78 -10.31 2.79
C ALA A 18 -9.26 -10.47 2.75
N GLY A 19 -8.67 -11.15 3.73
CA GLY A 19 -7.24 -11.41 3.78
C GLY A 19 -6.75 -12.56 2.91
N SER A 20 -7.65 -13.37 2.38
CA SER A 20 -7.28 -14.53 1.58
C SER A 20 -7.03 -14.15 0.13
N GLU A 21 -5.81 -14.37 -0.35
CA GLU A 21 -5.47 -14.12 -1.76
C GLU A 21 -6.31 -15.00 -2.69
N ARG A 22 -6.55 -16.24 -2.31
CA ARG A 22 -7.37 -17.15 -3.09
C ARG A 22 -8.79 -16.62 -3.27
N VAL A 23 -9.40 -16.10 -2.21
CA VAL A 23 -10.75 -15.55 -2.25
C VAL A 23 -10.78 -14.27 -3.08
N ARG A 24 -9.78 -13.40 -2.92
CA ARG A 24 -9.66 -12.18 -3.72
C ARG A 24 -9.57 -12.50 -5.21
N ARG A 25 -8.74 -13.46 -5.57
CA ARG A 25 -8.53 -13.90 -6.95
C ARG A 25 -9.81 -14.46 -7.56
N ALA A 26 -10.53 -15.28 -6.80
CA ALA A 26 -11.81 -15.83 -7.23
C ALA A 26 -12.88 -14.74 -7.43
N ALA A 27 -12.93 -13.77 -6.51
CA ALA A 27 -13.87 -12.65 -6.61
C ALA A 27 -13.59 -11.78 -7.83
N VAL A 28 -12.32 -11.50 -8.10
CA VAL A 28 -11.90 -10.74 -9.29
C VAL A 28 -12.26 -11.47 -10.57
N ALA A 29 -11.96 -12.77 -10.63
CA ALA A 29 -12.27 -13.60 -11.80
C ALA A 29 -13.78 -13.59 -12.11
N ARG A 30 -14.59 -13.71 -11.07
CA ARG A 30 -16.04 -13.68 -11.20
C ARG A 30 -16.52 -12.32 -11.71
N LYS A 31 -15.96 -11.23 -11.19
CA LYS A 31 -16.36 -9.88 -11.60
C LYS A 31 -15.95 -9.57 -13.03
N LEU A 32 -14.80 -10.05 -13.46
CA LEU A 32 -14.31 -9.86 -14.82
C LEU A 32 -14.89 -10.87 -15.82
N GLY A 33 -15.54 -11.94 -15.33
CA GLY A 33 -16.08 -13.00 -16.18
C GLY A 33 -15.02 -13.83 -16.87
N ILE A 34 -13.88 -14.05 -16.22
CA ILE A 34 -12.75 -14.81 -16.78
C ILE A 34 -12.38 -15.97 -15.85
N SER A 35 -11.57 -16.90 -16.37
CA SER A 35 -11.03 -17.98 -15.56
C SER A 35 -10.01 -17.43 -14.55
N PRO A 36 -10.03 -17.92 -13.29
CA PRO A 36 -9.03 -17.53 -12.30
C PRO A 36 -7.58 -17.81 -12.74
N SER A 37 -7.37 -18.78 -13.62
CA SER A 37 -6.04 -19.11 -14.13
C SER A 37 -5.43 -17.99 -14.98
N ARG A 38 -6.24 -17.11 -15.51
CA ARG A 38 -5.76 -15.95 -16.29
C ARG A 38 -5.28 -14.81 -15.41
N ILE A 39 -5.63 -14.82 -14.13
CA ILE A 39 -5.18 -13.80 -13.19
C ILE A 39 -3.78 -14.17 -12.71
N LYS A 40 -2.79 -13.39 -13.13
CA LYS A 40 -1.38 -13.65 -12.82
C LYS A 40 -0.90 -12.93 -11.57
N ASP A 41 -1.51 -11.79 -11.25
CA ASP A 41 -1.10 -10.97 -10.11
C ASP A 41 -2.27 -10.16 -9.59
N VAL A 42 -2.33 -9.97 -8.28
CA VAL A 42 -3.35 -9.16 -7.61
C VAL A 42 -2.68 -8.33 -6.54
N ARG A 43 -2.82 -7.01 -6.63
CA ARG A 43 -2.22 -6.08 -5.67
C ARG A 43 -3.29 -5.24 -5.01
N LEU A 44 -3.29 -5.21 -3.69
CA LEU A 44 -4.22 -4.38 -2.93
C LEU A 44 -3.80 -2.91 -3.01
N MET A 45 -4.68 -2.06 -3.55
CA MET A 45 -4.43 -0.63 -3.69
C MET A 45 -5.11 0.17 -2.57
N LYS A 46 -6.32 -0.21 -2.21
CA LYS A 46 -7.08 0.49 -1.19
C LYS A 46 -8.00 -0.49 -0.47
N GLU A 47 -8.14 -0.31 0.83
CA GLU A 47 -9.05 -1.08 1.66
C GLU A 47 -9.92 -0.12 2.46
N SER A 48 -11.22 -0.34 2.43
CA SER A 48 -12.18 0.43 3.23
C SER A 48 -13.08 -0.54 3.97
N ILE A 49 -13.42 -0.19 5.20
CA ILE A 49 -14.26 -1.01 6.06
C ILE A 49 -15.68 -0.44 6.05
N ASP A 50 -16.65 -1.30 5.77
CA ASP A 50 -18.05 -0.94 5.86
C ASP A 50 -18.68 -1.71 7.03
N SER A 51 -19.01 -0.99 8.08
CA SER A 51 -19.60 -1.56 9.29
C SER A 51 -21.07 -1.15 9.50
N ARG A 52 -21.72 -0.62 8.48
CA ARG A 52 -23.11 -0.14 8.57
C ARG A 52 -24.12 -1.27 8.75
N GLN A 53 -23.78 -2.49 8.39
CA GLN A 53 -24.62 -3.66 8.54
C GLN A 53 -24.12 -4.55 9.68
N LYS A 54 -24.88 -5.58 10.03
CA LYS A 54 -24.48 -6.53 11.07
C LYS A 54 -23.16 -7.24 10.78
N LYS A 55 -22.87 -7.46 9.49
CA LYS A 55 -21.59 -8.04 9.07
C LYS A 55 -20.66 -6.93 8.63
N ILE A 56 -19.42 -7.00 9.07
CA ILE A 56 -18.36 -6.10 8.62
C ILE A 56 -17.92 -6.56 7.24
N LEU A 57 -18.03 -5.66 6.27
CA LEU A 57 -17.60 -5.91 4.90
C LEU A 57 -16.38 -5.05 4.58
N PHE A 58 -15.47 -5.63 3.83
CA PHE A 58 -14.30 -4.92 3.32
C PHE A 58 -14.51 -4.61 1.85
N GLN A 59 -14.35 -3.35 1.49
CA GLN A 59 -14.31 -2.90 0.10
C GLN A 59 -12.84 -2.82 -0.30
N LEU A 60 -12.46 -3.63 -1.26
CA LEU A 60 -11.07 -3.71 -1.72
C LEU A 60 -10.96 -3.19 -3.13
N ARG A 61 -10.01 -2.29 -3.34
CA ARG A 61 -9.60 -1.88 -4.68
C ARG A 61 -8.33 -2.61 -5.03
N LEU A 62 -8.39 -3.45 -6.04
CA LEU A 62 -7.33 -4.34 -6.45
C LEU A 62 -6.83 -3.96 -7.84
N LEU A 63 -5.51 -3.95 -8.00
CA LEU A 63 -4.88 -3.87 -9.30
C LEU A 63 -4.57 -5.29 -9.75
N VAL A 64 -5.06 -5.67 -10.91
CA VAL A 64 -5.05 -7.06 -11.38
C VAL A 64 -4.26 -7.18 -12.67
N GLY A 65 -3.32 -8.11 -12.71
CA GLY A 65 -2.63 -8.50 -13.93
C GLY A 65 -3.33 -9.68 -14.58
N VAL A 66 -3.92 -9.45 -15.76
CA VAL A 66 -4.59 -10.51 -16.55
C VAL A 66 -3.66 -10.94 -17.65
N ASP A 67 -3.41 -12.24 -17.73
CA ASP A 67 -2.53 -12.90 -18.71
C ASP A 67 -1.05 -12.52 -18.59
N SER A 68 -0.71 -11.49 -17.82
CA SER A 68 0.66 -11.10 -17.53
C SER A 68 0.77 -10.56 -16.11
N PRO A 69 1.94 -10.71 -15.45
CA PRO A 69 2.12 -10.15 -14.12
C PRO A 69 2.15 -8.62 -14.14
N LEU A 70 1.85 -8.02 -12.99
CA LEU A 70 1.97 -6.57 -12.82
C LEU A 70 3.45 -6.17 -12.79
N PRO A 71 3.76 -4.94 -13.24
CA PRO A 71 5.11 -4.42 -13.07
C PRO A 71 5.45 -4.28 -11.58
N PRO A 72 6.74 -4.37 -11.21
CA PRO A 72 7.13 -4.17 -9.82
C PRO A 72 6.70 -2.80 -9.33
N GLU A 73 6.28 -2.75 -8.08
CA GLU A 73 5.95 -1.49 -7.45
C GLU A 73 7.22 -0.67 -7.29
N ARG A 74 7.25 0.50 -7.93
CA ARG A 74 8.37 1.42 -7.80
C ARG A 74 8.03 2.42 -6.72
N LEU A 75 8.63 2.23 -5.55
CA LEU A 75 8.57 3.24 -4.52
C LEU A 75 9.46 4.41 -4.93
N PRO A 76 9.01 5.64 -4.74
CA PRO A 76 9.88 6.79 -5.00
C PRO A 76 11.11 6.70 -4.10
N SER A 77 12.29 6.63 -4.71
CA SER A 77 13.53 6.68 -3.96
C SER A 77 13.87 8.15 -3.70
N ARG A 78 14.25 8.44 -2.49
CA ARG A 78 14.76 9.76 -2.11
C ARG A 78 16.14 9.58 -1.53
N ASP A 79 17.07 10.36 -2.05
CA ASP A 79 18.42 10.40 -1.51
C ASP A 79 18.46 11.47 -0.42
N TYR A 80 18.87 11.05 0.75
CA TYR A 80 19.06 11.97 1.88
C TYR A 80 20.57 12.22 2.07
N PRO A 81 20.96 13.44 2.43
CA PRO A 81 22.36 13.71 2.68
C PRO A 81 22.86 12.89 3.88
N SER A 82 24.12 12.48 3.81
CA SER A 82 24.77 11.78 4.90
C SER A 82 24.99 12.72 6.09
N VAL A 83 24.72 12.20 7.28
CA VAL A 83 24.92 12.98 8.51
C VAL A 83 26.38 12.92 8.90
N ARG A 84 27.02 14.09 9.10
CA ARG A 84 28.39 14.17 9.56
C ARG A 84 28.46 14.10 11.08
N PRO A 85 29.53 13.53 11.65
CA PRO A 85 29.74 13.61 13.08
C PRO A 85 29.73 15.08 13.55
N GLY A 86 29.06 15.34 14.66
CA GLY A 86 28.92 16.70 15.18
C GLY A 86 27.79 17.51 14.56
N SER A 87 26.98 16.94 13.67
CA SER A 87 25.81 17.62 13.13
C SER A 87 24.80 17.95 14.24
N PRO A 88 24.05 19.06 14.08
CA PRO A 88 23.01 19.40 15.04
C PRO A 88 22.00 18.28 15.21
N VAL A 89 21.58 18.05 16.45
CA VAL A 89 20.57 17.04 16.81
C VAL A 89 19.27 17.76 17.17
N ALA A 90 18.18 17.37 16.51
CA ALA A 90 16.86 17.84 16.86
C ALA A 90 16.13 16.73 17.62
N LEU A 91 15.68 17.04 18.84
CA LEU A 91 14.86 16.12 19.63
C LEU A 91 13.40 16.39 19.33
N ILE A 92 12.69 15.38 18.87
CA ILE A 92 11.28 15.48 18.53
C ILE A 92 10.48 14.74 19.61
N VAL A 93 9.63 15.47 20.30
CA VAL A 93 8.75 14.90 21.33
C VAL A 93 7.39 14.57 20.70
N GLY A 94 7.05 13.29 20.71
CA GLY A 94 5.85 12.79 20.06
C GLY A 94 6.07 12.43 18.59
N PHE A 95 5.45 11.35 18.15
CA PHE A 95 5.60 10.85 16.79
C PHE A 95 4.25 10.72 16.08
N GLY A 96 3.43 11.78 16.18
CA GLY A 96 2.24 11.98 15.37
C GLY A 96 2.62 12.58 14.02
N PRO A 97 1.66 13.02 13.21
CA PRO A 97 1.94 13.56 11.87
C PRO A 97 2.97 14.69 11.87
N ALA A 98 2.86 15.65 12.80
CA ALA A 98 3.81 16.76 12.89
C ALA A 98 5.22 16.28 13.23
N GLY A 99 5.36 15.33 14.17
CA GLY A 99 6.64 14.77 14.55
C GLY A 99 7.30 13.97 13.42
N MET A 100 6.50 13.20 12.68
CA MET A 100 6.98 12.46 11.51
C MET A 100 7.50 13.39 10.41
N PHE A 101 6.77 14.45 10.09
CA PHE A 101 7.21 15.44 9.10
C PHE A 101 8.45 16.20 9.57
N ALA A 102 8.54 16.51 10.86
CA ALA A 102 9.73 17.16 11.42
C ALA A 102 10.97 16.25 11.29
N ALA A 103 10.83 14.96 11.58
CA ALA A 103 11.90 13.98 11.42
C ALA A 103 12.35 13.89 9.96
N LEU A 104 11.40 13.82 9.03
CA LEU A 104 11.68 13.77 7.60
C LEU A 104 12.43 15.03 7.14
N ARG A 105 12.02 16.19 7.62
CA ARG A 105 12.69 17.45 7.30
C ARG A 105 14.11 17.49 7.84
N CYS A 106 14.36 16.93 9.02
CA CYS A 106 15.71 16.80 9.56
C CYS A 106 16.60 15.96 8.63
N LEU A 107 16.07 14.85 8.10
CA LEU A 107 16.80 14.04 7.14
C LEU A 107 17.14 14.80 5.87
N GLU A 108 16.21 15.59 5.35
CA GLU A 108 16.43 16.40 4.15
C GLU A 108 17.49 17.46 4.36
N LEU A 109 17.62 17.99 5.58
CA LEU A 109 18.59 19.01 5.94
C LEU A 109 19.93 18.43 6.42
N GLY A 110 20.09 17.12 6.44
CA GLY A 110 21.30 16.47 6.92
C GLY A 110 21.52 16.60 8.42
N LYS A 111 20.44 16.76 9.19
CA LYS A 111 20.49 16.86 10.65
C LYS A 111 20.09 15.55 11.30
N ILE A 112 20.54 15.34 12.53
CA ILE A 112 20.15 14.17 13.30
C ILE A 112 18.82 14.46 13.97
N GLY A 113 17.77 13.68 13.60
CA GLY A 113 16.49 13.73 14.27
C GLY A 113 16.37 12.57 15.24
N ARG A 114 15.98 12.84 16.47
CA ARG A 114 15.66 11.82 17.47
C ARG A 114 14.24 12.02 17.95
N ALA A 115 13.43 10.98 17.83
CA ALA A 115 12.04 11.02 18.28
C ALA A 115 11.92 10.34 19.64
N HIS A 116 11.22 10.99 20.54
CA HIS A 116 10.83 10.43 21.81
C HIS A 116 9.32 10.17 21.78
N VAL A 117 8.96 8.94 22.04
CA VAL A 117 7.57 8.48 21.97
C VAL A 117 7.00 8.33 23.38
#